data_8c3da079d53b58400dcef358941c4354
#
_entry.id   8c3da079d53b58400dcef358941c4354
#
_cell.length_a   1.000
_cell.length_b   1.000
_cell.length_c   1.000
_cell.angle_alpha   90.00
_cell.angle_beta   90.00
_cell.angle_gamma   90.00
#
_symmetry.space_group_name_H-M   'P 1'
#
loop_
_entity.id
_entity.type
_entity.pdbx_description
1 polymer ?
#
loop_
_entity_poly.entity_id
_entity_poly.type
_entity_poly.pdbx_seq_one_letter_code
_entity_poly.pdbx_strand_id
1 'polypeptide(L)'
;DQEIGQSHDLDVFKMYADHELSGMTIGIEHVDADGSVSRQWATIVATAEMDGHNQLLCHCFRSEGLRAFRMDRVITLFDEHGETFDVREFLHLKASPTKARTGGGSYRSTIRDGLRVLIAIARADGQLDAEEVNAIMEYARSEGARKGVTADEAALAELRRYIERLQPSGSVVASCIDRLTGEGEETQKNFLSYLEKVIEADGVIDGSEAELEMLIAKRLER
;
A
#
# COMPACT_ATOMS: atom_id res chain seq x y z
N ASP A 1 10.16 23.16 2.97
CA ASP A 1 8.87 23.25 3.67
C ASP A 1 8.62 24.69 4.07
N GLN A 2 7.61 25.32 3.51
CA GLN A 2 7.15 26.63 3.96
C GLN A 2 5.87 26.39 4.76
N GLU A 3 5.84 26.89 6.00
CA GLU A 3 4.58 27.08 6.72
C GLU A 3 3.79 28.15 6.01
N ILE A 4 2.62 27.79 5.53
CA ILE A 4 1.72 28.75 4.90
C ILE A 4 1.00 29.48 6.02
N GLY A 5 1.29 30.79 6.16
CA GLY A 5 0.63 31.66 7.11
C GLY A 5 -0.89 31.72 6.89
N GLN A 6 -1.60 32.01 7.95
CA GLN A 6 -3.06 31.94 8.00
C GLN A 6 -3.76 32.76 6.91
N SER A 7 -4.67 32.11 6.19
CA SER A 7 -5.87 32.65 5.54
C SER A 7 -5.74 33.56 4.31
N HIS A 8 -4.65 34.29 4.07
CA HIS A 8 -4.56 35.23 2.95
C HIS A 8 -3.80 34.71 1.73
N ASP A 9 -2.98 33.67 1.89
CA ASP A 9 -2.16 33.13 0.80
C ASP A 9 -2.88 32.08 -0.06
N LEU A 10 -4.06 31.60 0.34
CA LEU A 10 -4.81 30.58 -0.40
C LEU A 10 -5.35 31.08 -1.76
N ASP A 11 -5.55 32.40 -1.92
CA ASP A 11 -6.03 33.00 -3.16
C ASP A 11 -4.95 33.09 -4.26
N VAL A 12 -3.68 32.96 -3.89
CA VAL A 12 -2.55 33.01 -4.84
C VAL A 12 -2.31 31.65 -5.51
N PHE A 13 -2.85 30.59 -4.94
CA PHE A 13 -2.72 29.24 -5.48
C PHE A 13 -3.80 29.00 -6.54
N LYS A 14 -3.41 28.66 -7.76
CA LYS A 14 -4.30 27.92 -8.65
C LYS A 14 -4.53 26.56 -8.03
N MET A 15 -5.46 26.49 -7.08
CA MET A 15 -5.86 25.24 -6.44
C MET A 15 -6.61 24.42 -7.49
N TYR A 16 -5.95 23.41 -7.99
CA TYR A 16 -6.66 22.27 -8.57
C TYR A 16 -7.18 21.46 -7.39
N ALA A 17 -8.38 21.82 -6.93
CA ALA A 17 -9.09 21.03 -5.94
C ALA A 17 -9.44 19.69 -6.60
N ASP A 18 -8.56 18.71 -6.43
CA ASP A 18 -8.86 17.33 -6.78
C ASP A 18 -9.74 16.80 -5.65
N HIS A 19 -11.05 16.88 -5.85
CA HIS A 19 -12.04 16.46 -4.86
C HIS A 19 -11.87 15.01 -4.41
N GLU A 20 -11.20 14.17 -5.21
CA GLU A 20 -10.98 12.76 -4.91
C GLU A 20 -9.87 12.53 -3.86
N LEU A 21 -8.90 13.43 -3.76
CA LEU A 21 -7.80 13.33 -2.79
C LEU A 21 -8.07 14.11 -1.51
N SER A 22 -8.93 15.12 -1.57
CA SER A 22 -9.24 15.98 -0.42
C SER A 22 -9.87 15.16 0.72
N GLY A 23 -9.35 15.36 1.92
CA GLY A 23 -9.78 14.66 3.13
C GLY A 23 -9.08 13.30 3.36
N MET A 24 -8.24 12.82 2.44
CA MET A 24 -7.47 11.60 2.67
C MET A 24 -6.33 11.85 3.66
N THR A 25 -6.25 11.00 4.68
CA THR A 25 -5.12 10.98 5.62
C THR A 25 -4.04 10.03 5.10
N ILE A 26 -2.82 10.56 4.96
CA ILE A 26 -1.65 9.83 4.48
C ILE A 26 -0.44 10.12 5.35
N GLY A 27 0.48 9.18 5.42
CA GLY A 27 1.84 9.41 5.87
C GLY A 27 2.71 9.87 4.71
N ILE A 28 3.56 10.86 4.96
CA ILE A 28 4.46 11.45 3.97
C ILE A 28 5.89 11.31 4.49
N GLU A 29 6.75 10.65 3.74
CA GLU A 29 8.19 10.67 3.94
C GLU A 29 8.82 11.55 2.87
N HIS A 30 9.57 12.56 3.28
CA HIS A 30 10.10 13.55 2.36
C HIS A 30 11.47 14.08 2.79
N VAL A 31 12.16 14.69 1.83
CA VAL A 31 13.43 15.38 2.06
C VAL A 31 13.15 16.84 2.36
N ASP A 32 13.55 17.30 3.53
CA ASP A 32 13.47 18.70 3.95
C ASP A 32 14.44 19.61 3.17
N ALA A 33 14.30 20.91 3.33
CA ALA A 33 15.15 21.89 2.63
C ALA A 33 16.63 21.78 3.00
N ASP A 34 16.94 21.29 4.20
CA ASP A 34 18.29 21.05 4.72
C ASP A 34 18.87 19.67 4.32
N GLY A 35 18.09 18.87 3.56
CA GLY A 35 18.47 17.52 3.13
C GLY A 35 18.16 16.42 4.15
N SER A 36 17.59 16.74 5.32
CA SER A 36 17.15 15.74 6.28
C SER A 36 15.90 15.03 5.78
N VAL A 37 15.73 13.76 6.18
CA VAL A 37 14.52 12.98 5.87
C VAL A 37 13.60 13.06 7.06
N SER A 38 12.36 13.46 6.81
CA SER A 38 11.33 13.49 7.84
C SER A 38 10.08 12.70 7.41
N ARG A 39 9.36 12.20 8.40
CA ARG A 39 8.16 11.39 8.24
C ARG A 39 7.05 11.95 9.09
N GLN A 40 5.88 12.18 8.51
CA GLN A 40 4.74 12.74 9.23
C GLN A 40 3.40 12.35 8.62
N TRP A 41 2.36 12.39 9.45
CA TRP A 41 0.98 12.20 9.03
C TRP A 41 0.34 13.53 8.68
N ALA A 42 -0.45 13.53 7.60
CA ALA A 42 -1.15 14.71 7.15
C ALA A 42 -2.45 14.35 6.40
N THR A 43 -3.42 15.24 6.43
CA THR A 43 -4.62 15.15 5.61
C THR A 43 -4.44 15.99 4.35
N ILE A 44 -4.64 15.41 3.18
CA ILE A 44 -4.56 16.12 1.90
C ILE A 44 -5.72 17.11 1.82
N VAL A 45 -5.40 18.35 1.52
CA VAL A 45 -6.38 19.42 1.26
C VAL A 45 -6.55 19.65 -0.24
N ALA A 46 -5.44 19.74 -0.96
CA ALA A 46 -5.43 19.98 -2.41
C ALA A 46 -4.09 19.60 -3.02
N THR A 47 -4.04 19.56 -4.35
CA THR A 47 -2.81 19.62 -5.13
C THR A 47 -2.68 21.02 -5.73
N ALA A 48 -1.47 21.54 -5.82
CA ALA A 48 -1.21 22.86 -6.38
C ALA A 48 0.08 22.85 -7.22
N GLU A 49 0.15 23.73 -8.21
CA GLU A 49 1.41 24.07 -8.87
C GLU A 49 1.88 25.42 -8.33
N MET A 50 3.08 25.46 -7.77
CA MET A 50 3.69 26.66 -7.24
C MET A 50 5.17 26.71 -7.61
N ASP A 51 5.63 27.83 -8.13
CA ASP A 51 7.01 28.04 -8.58
C ASP A 51 7.50 26.97 -9.58
N GLY A 52 6.61 26.50 -10.45
CA GLY A 52 6.90 25.46 -11.43
C GLY A 52 7.04 24.04 -10.84
N HIS A 53 6.65 23.85 -9.57
CA HIS A 53 6.66 22.55 -8.91
C HIS A 53 5.27 22.12 -8.49
N ASN A 54 4.96 20.85 -8.74
CA ASN A 54 3.76 20.24 -8.20
C ASN A 54 3.92 20.01 -6.69
N GLN A 55 2.91 20.38 -5.91
CA GLN A 55 2.90 20.31 -4.46
C GLN A 55 1.61 19.65 -3.95
N LEU A 56 1.75 18.91 -2.85
CA LEU A 56 0.64 18.45 -2.03
C LEU A 56 0.42 19.46 -0.90
N LEU A 57 -0.75 20.09 -0.88
CA LEU A 57 -1.18 20.93 0.24
C LEU A 57 -1.86 20.02 1.27
N CYS A 58 -1.33 19.97 2.48
CA CYS A 58 -1.79 19.06 3.51
C CYS A 58 -1.94 19.77 4.86
N HIS A 59 -2.91 19.36 5.65
CA HIS A 59 -3.00 19.71 7.07
C HIS A 59 -2.19 18.69 7.86
N CYS A 60 -1.06 19.11 8.43
CA CYS A 60 -0.14 18.25 9.17
C CYS A 60 -0.53 18.11 10.63
N PHE A 61 -0.57 16.87 11.13
CA PHE A 61 -0.94 16.60 12.51
C PHE A 61 0.11 17.08 13.54
N ARG A 62 1.39 17.03 13.14
CA ARG A 62 2.49 17.42 14.02
C ARG A 62 2.59 18.94 14.23
N SER A 63 2.35 19.72 13.19
CA SER A 63 2.44 21.20 13.26
C SER A 63 1.09 21.87 13.45
N GLU A 64 -0.01 21.10 13.44
CA GLU A 64 -1.39 21.58 13.51
C GLU A 64 -1.72 22.69 12.47
N GLY A 65 -1.01 22.66 11.34
CA GLY A 65 -1.09 23.68 10.31
C GLY A 65 -1.03 23.16 8.87
N LEU A 66 -1.34 24.05 7.92
CA LEU A 66 -1.21 23.75 6.51
C LEU A 66 0.27 23.79 6.10
N ARG A 67 0.68 22.75 5.35
CA ARG A 67 2.01 22.65 4.74
C ARG A 67 1.90 22.22 3.29
N ALA A 68 2.79 22.74 2.47
CA ALA A 68 2.96 22.32 1.09
C ALA A 68 4.20 21.44 0.95
N PHE A 69 3.99 20.23 0.41
CA PHE A 69 5.06 19.28 0.15
C PHE A 69 5.35 19.22 -1.35
N ARG A 70 6.54 19.59 -1.75
CA ARG A 70 6.98 19.43 -3.14
C ARG A 70 7.02 17.96 -3.50
N MET A 71 6.30 17.56 -4.54
CA MET A 71 6.17 16.17 -4.95
C MET A 71 7.49 15.54 -5.39
N ASP A 72 8.42 16.36 -5.91
CA ASP A 72 9.76 15.92 -6.29
C ASP A 72 10.69 15.65 -5.09
N ARG A 73 10.29 16.06 -3.88
CA ARG A 73 10.98 15.79 -2.62
C ARG A 73 10.32 14.72 -1.77
N VAL A 74 9.14 14.26 -2.15
CA VAL A 74 8.47 13.15 -1.47
C VAL A 74 9.15 11.84 -1.88
N ILE A 75 9.69 11.12 -0.92
CA ILE A 75 10.33 9.81 -1.12
C ILE A 75 9.25 8.75 -1.31
N THR A 76 8.28 8.72 -0.39
CA THR A 76 7.15 7.80 -0.44
C THR A 76 5.95 8.33 0.33
N LEU A 77 4.78 7.90 -0.08
CA LEU A 77 3.53 8.04 0.66
C LEU A 77 3.17 6.69 1.29
N PHE A 78 2.50 6.71 2.43
CA PHE A 78 2.01 5.48 3.05
C PHE A 78 0.63 5.72 3.67
N ASP A 79 -0.22 4.70 3.62
CA ASP A 79 -1.54 4.74 4.23
C ASP A 79 -1.51 4.33 5.71
N GLU A 80 -2.64 4.37 6.36
CA GLU A 80 -2.82 3.94 7.76
C GLU A 80 -2.50 2.45 7.99
N HIS A 81 -2.44 1.68 6.90
CA HIS A 81 -2.10 0.26 6.91
C HIS A 81 -0.62 0.00 6.61
N GLY A 82 0.19 1.07 6.44
CA GLY A 82 1.59 0.98 6.09
C GLY A 82 1.88 0.64 4.62
N GLU A 83 0.84 0.63 3.76
CA GLU A 83 1.04 0.46 2.32
C GLU A 83 1.73 1.70 1.75
N THR A 84 2.82 1.49 1.01
CA THR A 84 3.62 2.56 0.44
C THR A 84 3.26 2.79 -1.02
N PHE A 85 3.26 4.06 -1.43
CA PHE A 85 2.93 4.51 -2.78
C PHE A 85 3.99 5.47 -3.30
N ASP A 86 4.35 5.33 -4.57
CA ASP A 86 4.98 6.43 -5.30
C ASP A 86 3.99 7.59 -5.44
N VAL A 87 4.47 8.83 -5.29
CA VAL A 87 3.63 10.03 -5.37
C VAL A 87 2.89 10.12 -6.70
N ARG A 88 3.56 9.82 -7.80
CA ARG A 88 2.95 9.90 -9.14
C ARG A 88 1.91 8.81 -9.34
N GLU A 89 2.23 7.60 -8.91
CA GLU A 89 1.30 6.47 -8.93
C GLU A 89 0.06 6.78 -8.10
N PHE A 90 0.24 7.31 -6.88
CA PHE A 90 -0.86 7.70 -6.00
C PHE A 90 -1.78 8.73 -6.64
N LEU A 91 -1.22 9.77 -7.26
CA LEU A 91 -2.00 10.80 -7.93
C LEU A 91 -2.74 10.26 -9.16
N HIS A 92 -2.09 9.43 -9.97
CA HIS A 92 -2.73 8.81 -11.13
C HIS A 92 -3.85 7.84 -10.74
N LEU A 93 -3.67 7.08 -9.68
CA LEU A 93 -4.70 6.14 -9.19
C LEU A 93 -5.96 6.86 -8.70
N LYS A 94 -5.80 8.08 -8.19
CA LYS A 94 -6.89 8.86 -7.58
C LYS A 94 -7.47 9.93 -8.51
N ALA A 95 -6.70 10.42 -9.47
CA ALA A 95 -7.14 11.48 -10.41
C ALA A 95 -7.91 10.97 -11.63
N SER A 96 -8.10 9.67 -11.80
CA SER A 96 -8.84 9.12 -12.94
C SER A 96 -10.31 8.93 -12.59
N PRO A 97 -11.24 9.78 -13.09
CA PRO A 97 -12.66 9.55 -12.92
C PRO A 97 -13.06 8.32 -13.75
N THR A 98 -13.48 7.29 -13.07
CA THR A 98 -14.42 6.24 -13.53
C THR A 98 -14.35 5.82 -15.01
N LYS A 99 -13.20 5.48 -15.53
CA LYS A 99 -13.12 4.44 -16.56
C LYS A 99 -12.92 3.12 -15.83
N ALA A 100 -13.73 2.13 -16.16
CA ALA A 100 -13.68 0.79 -15.58
C ALA A 100 -12.22 0.41 -15.29
N ARG A 101 -11.93 0.24 -14.00
CA ARG A 101 -10.55 0.06 -13.49
C ARG A 101 -10.02 -1.30 -13.93
N THR A 102 -9.60 -1.38 -15.18
CA THR A 102 -8.76 -2.43 -15.73
C THR A 102 -7.29 -2.05 -15.51
N GLY A 103 -6.89 -1.90 -14.25
CA GLY A 103 -5.54 -1.51 -13.93
C GLY A 103 -5.09 -2.06 -12.59
N GLY A 104 -3.79 -2.20 -12.39
CA GLY A 104 -3.14 -2.85 -11.26
C GLY A 104 -3.64 -2.44 -9.87
N GLY A 105 -4.14 -1.21 -9.69
CA GLY A 105 -4.68 -0.74 -8.42
C GLY A 105 -5.97 -1.46 -7.99
N SER A 106 -6.91 -1.72 -8.93
CA SER A 106 -8.12 -2.49 -8.63
C SER A 106 -7.80 -3.95 -8.36
N TYR A 107 -6.91 -4.53 -9.15
CA TYR A 107 -6.45 -5.91 -8.99
C TYR A 107 -5.79 -6.10 -7.62
N ARG A 108 -4.79 -5.28 -7.29
CA ARG A 108 -4.07 -5.32 -6.01
C ARG A 108 -5.00 -5.10 -4.81
N SER A 109 -5.95 -4.16 -4.88
CA SER A 109 -6.90 -3.92 -3.79
C SER A 109 -7.82 -5.12 -3.52
N THR A 110 -8.15 -5.89 -4.56
CA THR A 110 -9.02 -7.07 -4.46
C THR A 110 -8.36 -8.25 -3.74
N ILE A 111 -7.04 -8.40 -3.89
CA ILE A 111 -6.24 -9.50 -3.32
C ILE A 111 -5.41 -9.08 -2.12
N ARG A 112 -5.54 -7.82 -1.68
CA ARG A 112 -4.62 -7.13 -0.77
C ARG A 112 -4.38 -7.85 0.55
N ASP A 113 -5.43 -8.33 1.19
CA ASP A 113 -5.32 -8.84 2.56
C ASP A 113 -4.56 -10.18 2.58
N GLY A 114 -4.88 -11.13 1.72
CA GLY A 114 -4.13 -12.36 1.58
C GLY A 114 -2.69 -12.13 1.10
N LEU A 115 -2.52 -11.21 0.13
CA LEU A 115 -1.21 -10.85 -0.37
C LEU A 115 -0.26 -10.36 0.74
N ARG A 116 -0.76 -9.47 1.62
CA ARG A 116 0.03 -8.94 2.75
C ARG A 116 0.41 -9.99 3.77
N VAL A 117 -0.51 -10.91 4.08
CA VAL A 117 -0.23 -12.00 5.01
C VAL A 117 0.83 -12.94 4.42
N LEU A 118 0.71 -13.33 3.15
CA LEU A 118 1.71 -14.19 2.50
C LEU A 118 3.09 -13.54 2.44
N ILE A 119 3.18 -12.24 2.11
CA ILE A 119 4.45 -11.50 2.10
C ILE A 119 5.06 -11.44 3.51
N ALA A 120 4.24 -11.28 4.56
CA ALA A 120 4.75 -11.23 5.92
C ALA A 120 5.32 -12.56 6.38
N ILE A 121 4.72 -13.66 5.94
CA ILE A 121 5.21 -15.01 6.22
C ILE A 121 6.49 -15.28 5.48
N ALA A 122 6.52 -15.05 4.16
CA ALA A 122 7.70 -15.17 3.34
C ALA A 122 8.90 -14.35 3.82
N ARG A 123 8.67 -13.34 4.67
CA ARG A 123 9.72 -12.52 5.29
C ARG A 123 9.96 -12.83 6.76
N ALA A 124 9.42 -13.90 7.29
CA ALA A 124 9.54 -14.22 8.72
C ALA A 124 10.99 -14.54 9.12
N ASP A 125 11.77 -15.11 8.22
CA ASP A 125 13.21 -15.34 8.36
C ASP A 125 14.09 -14.11 8.05
N GLY A 126 13.48 -13.02 7.54
CA GLY A 126 14.14 -11.76 7.16
C GLY A 126 14.58 -11.68 5.70
N GLN A 127 14.31 -12.71 4.89
CA GLN A 127 14.59 -12.74 3.46
C GLN A 127 13.28 -12.91 2.67
N LEU A 128 13.35 -12.81 1.38
CA LEU A 128 12.26 -13.08 0.46
C LEU A 128 12.84 -13.68 -0.81
N ASP A 129 12.69 -14.97 -0.98
CA ASP A 129 13.27 -15.69 -2.07
C ASP A 129 12.45 -15.65 -3.36
N ALA A 130 13.08 -15.98 -4.49
CA ALA A 130 12.41 -15.91 -5.80
C ALA A 130 11.27 -16.92 -5.92
N GLU A 131 11.40 -18.06 -5.28
CA GLU A 131 10.42 -19.15 -5.21
C GLU A 131 9.18 -18.71 -4.43
N GLU A 132 9.35 -18.05 -3.29
CA GLU A 132 8.27 -17.48 -2.49
C GLU A 132 7.54 -16.36 -3.26
N VAL A 133 8.30 -15.46 -3.91
CA VAL A 133 7.71 -14.43 -4.77
C VAL A 133 6.86 -15.05 -5.87
N ASN A 134 7.32 -16.16 -6.47
CA ASN A 134 6.56 -16.87 -7.50
C ASN A 134 5.27 -17.49 -6.93
N ALA A 135 5.31 -18.12 -5.76
CA ALA A 135 4.14 -18.68 -5.08
C ALA A 135 3.11 -17.58 -4.74
N ILE A 136 3.58 -16.44 -4.23
CA ILE A 136 2.73 -15.26 -3.97
C ILE A 136 2.12 -14.72 -5.26
N MET A 137 2.86 -14.68 -6.37
CA MET A 137 2.34 -14.28 -7.67
C MET A 137 1.30 -15.25 -8.23
N GLU A 138 1.43 -16.56 -7.95
CA GLU A 138 0.42 -17.57 -8.30
C GLU A 138 -0.86 -17.36 -7.49
N TYR A 139 -0.75 -17.12 -6.17
CA TYR A 139 -1.89 -16.72 -5.35
C TYR A 139 -2.61 -15.52 -5.94
N ALA A 140 -1.87 -14.49 -6.28
CA ALA A 140 -2.43 -13.27 -6.83
C ALA A 140 -3.26 -13.55 -8.11
N ARG A 141 -2.74 -14.37 -9.02
CA ARG A 141 -3.47 -14.77 -10.24
C ARG A 141 -4.72 -15.60 -9.94
N SER A 142 -4.59 -16.58 -9.06
CA SER A 142 -5.69 -17.47 -8.66
C SER A 142 -6.83 -16.68 -8.00
N GLU A 143 -6.49 -15.88 -7.00
CA GLU A 143 -7.48 -15.10 -6.24
C GLU A 143 -8.10 -13.99 -7.09
N GLY A 144 -7.31 -13.33 -7.94
CA GLY A 144 -7.82 -12.35 -8.89
C GLY A 144 -8.83 -12.97 -9.86
N ALA A 145 -8.51 -14.11 -10.46
CA ALA A 145 -9.40 -14.84 -11.36
C ALA A 145 -10.69 -15.25 -10.64
N ARG A 146 -10.59 -15.76 -9.42
CA ARG A 146 -11.72 -16.16 -8.58
C ARG A 146 -12.66 -14.98 -8.27
N LYS A 147 -12.09 -13.80 -8.00
CA LYS A 147 -12.84 -12.55 -7.76
C LYS A 147 -13.21 -11.81 -9.05
N GLY A 148 -13.02 -12.42 -10.22
CA GLY A 148 -13.40 -11.87 -11.52
C GLY A 148 -12.56 -10.67 -11.98
N VAL A 149 -11.37 -10.50 -11.42
CA VAL A 149 -10.42 -9.44 -11.82
C VAL A 149 -9.19 -10.04 -12.49
N THR A 150 -8.76 -9.42 -13.58
CA THR A 150 -7.57 -9.83 -14.31
C THR A 150 -6.54 -8.70 -14.33
N ALA A 151 -5.28 -9.06 -14.36
CA ALA A 151 -4.17 -8.13 -14.55
C ALA A 151 -3.45 -8.45 -15.86
N ASP A 152 -3.06 -7.42 -16.57
CA ASP A 152 -2.16 -7.55 -17.70
C ASP A 152 -0.70 -7.75 -17.25
N GLU A 153 0.20 -8.00 -18.19
CA GLU A 153 1.61 -8.24 -17.87
C GLU A 153 2.29 -7.06 -17.18
N ALA A 154 1.90 -5.83 -17.52
CA ALA A 154 2.45 -4.63 -16.90
C ALA A 154 2.02 -4.55 -15.42
N ALA A 155 0.74 -4.76 -15.13
CA ALA A 155 0.20 -4.80 -13.77
C ALA A 155 0.81 -5.95 -12.94
N LEU A 156 1.06 -7.12 -13.55
CA LEU A 156 1.74 -8.22 -12.88
C LEU A 156 3.21 -7.91 -12.59
N ALA A 157 3.91 -7.22 -13.50
CA ALA A 157 5.28 -6.78 -13.26
C ALA A 157 5.37 -5.71 -12.14
N GLU A 158 4.38 -4.82 -12.07
CA GLU A 158 4.26 -3.87 -10.96
C GLU A 158 3.95 -4.56 -9.63
N LEU A 159 3.05 -5.55 -9.65
CA LEU A 159 2.73 -6.35 -8.48
C LEU A 159 3.97 -7.08 -7.95
N ARG A 160 4.80 -7.68 -8.82
CA ARG A 160 6.05 -8.33 -8.40
C ARG A 160 6.97 -7.34 -7.68
N ARG A 161 7.19 -6.15 -8.26
CA ARG A 161 7.99 -5.09 -7.63
C ARG A 161 7.40 -4.61 -6.30
N TYR A 162 6.08 -4.61 -6.17
CA TYR A 162 5.39 -4.29 -4.93
C TYR A 162 5.66 -5.36 -3.87
N ILE A 163 5.52 -6.67 -4.20
CA ILE A 163 5.82 -7.79 -3.29
C ILE A 163 7.26 -7.70 -2.77
N GLU A 164 8.22 -7.46 -3.66
CA GLU A 164 9.65 -7.39 -3.34
C GLU A 164 10.00 -6.22 -2.40
N ARG A 165 9.18 -5.17 -2.34
CA ARG A 165 9.43 -3.98 -1.51
C ARG A 165 8.59 -3.91 -0.24
N LEU A 166 7.43 -4.58 -0.22
CA LEU A 166 6.50 -4.49 0.90
C LEU A 166 7.03 -5.21 2.13
N GLN A 167 6.95 -4.55 3.28
CA GLN A 167 7.23 -5.13 4.60
C GLN A 167 6.04 -4.85 5.53
N PRO A 168 5.02 -5.73 5.56
CA PRO A 168 3.85 -5.54 6.39
C PRO A 168 4.22 -5.57 7.87
N SER A 169 3.72 -4.60 8.65
CA SER A 169 3.88 -4.65 10.11
C SER A 169 2.95 -5.70 10.74
N GLY A 170 3.29 -6.21 11.91
CA GLY A 170 2.49 -7.21 12.61
C GLY A 170 1.03 -6.78 12.87
N SER A 171 0.78 -5.47 13.13
CA SER A 171 -0.57 -4.94 13.31
C SER A 171 -1.38 -4.96 12.00
N VAL A 172 -0.74 -4.69 10.87
CA VAL A 172 -1.36 -4.78 9.54
C VAL A 172 -1.69 -6.24 9.22
N VAL A 173 -0.76 -7.17 9.48
CA VAL A 173 -0.97 -8.61 9.26
C VAL A 173 -2.16 -9.11 10.08
N ALA A 174 -2.22 -8.76 11.37
CA ALA A 174 -3.33 -9.13 12.24
C ALA A 174 -4.68 -8.65 11.70
N SER A 175 -4.75 -7.39 11.26
CA SER A 175 -5.96 -6.81 10.66
C SER A 175 -6.34 -7.47 9.32
N CYS A 176 -5.36 -7.88 8.52
CA CYS A 176 -5.61 -8.61 7.27
C CYS A 176 -6.16 -10.01 7.56
N ILE A 177 -5.63 -10.73 8.54
CA ILE A 177 -6.14 -12.03 8.98
C ILE A 177 -7.58 -11.91 9.47
N ASP A 178 -7.90 -10.90 10.30
CA ASP A 178 -9.26 -10.67 10.78
C ASP A 178 -10.26 -10.41 9.63
N ARG A 179 -9.84 -9.75 8.57
CA ARG A 179 -10.69 -9.58 7.37
C ARG A 179 -10.84 -10.86 6.56
N LEU A 180 -9.77 -11.65 6.44
CA LEU A 180 -9.83 -12.96 5.76
C LEU A 180 -10.76 -13.94 6.47
N THR A 181 -10.85 -13.90 7.82
CA THR A 181 -11.83 -14.72 8.56
C THR A 181 -13.28 -14.34 8.25
N GLY A 182 -13.54 -13.11 7.83
CA GLY A 182 -14.86 -12.66 7.36
C GLY A 182 -15.18 -12.98 5.90
N GLU A 183 -14.20 -13.49 5.15
CA GLU A 183 -14.39 -13.89 3.75
C GLU A 183 -15.04 -15.28 3.65
N GLY A 184 -15.60 -15.61 2.48
CA GLY A 184 -16.23 -16.92 2.25
C GLY A 184 -15.23 -18.08 2.29
N GLU A 185 -15.74 -19.27 2.60
CA GLU A 185 -14.96 -20.50 2.78
C GLU A 185 -14.02 -20.81 1.59
N GLU A 186 -14.45 -20.54 0.36
CA GLU A 186 -13.60 -20.73 -0.82
C GLU A 186 -12.38 -19.80 -0.85
N THR A 187 -12.55 -18.55 -0.39
CA THR A 187 -11.42 -17.60 -0.26
C THR A 187 -10.42 -18.10 0.77
N GLN A 188 -10.92 -18.54 1.90
CA GLN A 188 -10.08 -19.06 2.99
C GLN A 188 -9.33 -20.31 2.56
N LYS A 189 -9.99 -21.25 1.89
CA LYS A 189 -9.35 -22.47 1.34
C LYS A 189 -8.28 -22.13 0.29
N ASN A 190 -8.60 -21.23 -0.63
CA ASN A 190 -7.63 -20.78 -1.63
C ASN A 190 -6.41 -20.12 -0.95
N PHE A 191 -6.64 -19.26 0.02
CA PHE A 191 -5.58 -18.61 0.76
C PHE A 191 -4.69 -19.63 1.50
N LEU A 192 -5.30 -20.57 2.25
CA LEU A 192 -4.55 -21.61 3.00
C LEU A 192 -3.71 -22.50 2.09
N SER A 193 -4.21 -22.86 0.90
CA SER A 193 -3.45 -23.67 -0.04
C SER A 193 -2.21 -22.95 -0.59
N TYR A 194 -2.24 -21.64 -0.67
CA TYR A 194 -1.07 -20.85 -1.08
C TYR A 194 -0.17 -20.48 0.09
N LEU A 195 -0.70 -20.42 1.31
CA LEU A 195 0.09 -20.29 2.52
C LEU A 195 1.07 -21.47 2.65
N GLU A 196 0.56 -22.71 2.54
CA GLU A 196 1.39 -23.91 2.51
C GLU A 196 2.47 -23.85 1.41
N LYS A 197 2.10 -23.46 0.19
CA LYS A 197 3.04 -23.33 -0.92
C LYS A 197 4.13 -22.28 -0.69
N VAL A 198 3.81 -21.17 -0.05
CA VAL A 198 4.81 -20.12 0.26
C VAL A 198 5.80 -20.64 1.28
N ILE A 199 5.33 -21.34 2.34
CA ILE A 199 6.17 -21.90 3.39
C ILE A 199 7.07 -23.04 2.83
N GLU A 200 6.58 -23.80 1.87
CA GLU A 200 7.34 -24.91 1.27
C GLU A 200 8.26 -24.44 0.11
N ALA A 201 8.18 -23.19 -0.31
CA ALA A 201 8.78 -22.73 -1.56
C ALA A 201 10.30 -22.81 -1.57
N ASP A 202 10.97 -22.52 -0.46
CA ASP A 202 12.42 -22.61 -0.31
C ASP A 202 12.91 -24.01 0.15
N GLY A 203 11.98 -24.88 0.54
CA GLY A 203 12.26 -26.24 1.04
C GLY A 203 12.82 -26.26 2.46
N VAL A 204 12.82 -25.15 3.18
CA VAL A 204 13.27 -25.03 4.57
C VAL A 204 12.14 -24.45 5.39
N ILE A 205 11.54 -25.23 6.25
CA ILE A 205 10.50 -24.73 7.17
C ILE A 205 11.20 -24.17 8.41
N ASP A 206 11.22 -22.85 8.56
CA ASP A 206 11.67 -22.21 9.78
C ASP A 206 10.61 -22.35 10.89
N GLY A 207 11.08 -22.47 12.15
CA GLY A 207 10.18 -22.59 13.30
C GLY A 207 9.22 -21.41 13.47
N SER A 208 9.61 -20.20 13.05
CA SER A 208 8.79 -18.99 13.08
C SER A 208 7.66 -19.02 12.03
N GLU A 209 7.92 -19.59 10.86
CA GLU A 209 6.91 -19.77 9.80
C GLU A 209 5.87 -20.80 10.23
N ALA A 210 6.30 -21.94 10.79
CA ALA A 210 5.40 -22.99 11.28
C ALA A 210 4.50 -22.50 12.44
N GLU A 211 5.03 -21.68 13.35
CA GLU A 211 4.24 -21.08 14.43
C GLU A 211 3.19 -20.10 13.87
N LEU A 212 3.58 -19.27 12.90
CA LEU A 212 2.69 -18.28 12.28
C LEU A 212 1.60 -18.97 11.43
N GLU A 213 1.96 -20.01 10.68
CA GLU A 213 1.02 -20.86 9.94
C GLU A 213 -0.05 -21.44 10.85
N MET A 214 0.39 -22.11 11.94
CA MET A 214 -0.52 -22.72 12.90
C MET A 214 -1.46 -21.69 13.54
N LEU A 215 -0.96 -20.49 13.82
CA LEU A 215 -1.74 -19.41 14.41
C LEU A 215 -2.78 -18.86 13.43
N ILE A 216 -2.44 -18.77 12.16
CA ILE A 216 -3.33 -18.33 11.09
C ILE A 216 -4.39 -19.39 10.80
N ALA A 217 -4.00 -20.65 10.60
CA ALA A 217 -4.92 -21.75 10.34
C ALA A 217 -5.96 -21.86 11.46
N LYS A 218 -5.54 -21.85 12.72
CA LYS A 218 -6.42 -21.87 13.90
C LYS A 218 -7.37 -20.67 13.98
N ARG A 219 -7.01 -19.52 13.39
CA ARG A 219 -7.84 -18.32 13.41
C ARG A 219 -8.86 -18.31 12.27
N LEU A 220 -8.52 -18.94 11.13
CA LEU A 220 -9.41 -19.08 9.98
C LEU A 220 -10.44 -20.22 10.16
N GLU A 221 -10.17 -21.22 10.97
CA GLU A 221 -11.08 -22.34 11.29
C GLU A 221 -12.20 -21.97 12.30
N ARG A 222 -12.22 -20.74 12.82
CA ARG A 222 -13.23 -20.24 13.78
C ARG A 222 -14.37 -19.50 13.11
#